data_9ba90612eeec293db851a76c271a1800
#
_entry.id   9ba90612eeec293db851a76c271a1800
#
_cell.length_a   1.000
_cell.length_b   1.000
_cell.length_c   1.000
_cell.angle_alpha   90.00
_cell.angle_beta   90.00
_cell.angle_gamma   90.00
#
_symmetry.space_group_name_H-M   'P 1'
#
loop_
_entity.id
_entity.type
_entity.pdbx_description
1 polymer ?
#
loop_
_entity_poly.entity_id
_entity_poly.type
_entity_poly.pdbx_seq_one_letter_code
_entity_poly.pdbx_strand_id
1 'polypeptide(L)'
;MATHLNIATNPYISFYDSKDELFYFKGKNLAASKNAVYRQIREFLNGVAISDLHEKIAQMPFPLIVNFSPDILLANAFEKLNLRHEFRFYNKKLNRDPNNIQFEQDEEEAFDAKPDYPLIYNLTGHIGYEESLILTYSDLFDFLFNVFGRNNLPFSLRHMLEIQDGSEAKDYLFLGFKFNKWYLQMFLRLLNAQAGNQRFALGEGMEELEAAANNPSGDDKGIFYLQDYFTLDLIECTPQEILERLFEDCLAEGKMRQPSAITHPNAGLPNSTQPLFMTLQEWLMRNKIRKVFERLRDFFNKHQHPDALNIVLTNAAKYEDLIQQQSKGLLYSSDLSVEKSKVLNALNMLIQEVKKIETKAAV
;
A
#
# COMPACT_ATOMS: atom_id res chain seq x y z
N MET A 1 -2.58 20.15 -3.31
CA MET A 1 -1.57 19.67 -4.30
C MET A 1 -1.58 20.49 -5.58
N ALA A 2 -2.69 20.62 -6.30
CA ALA A 2 -2.79 21.38 -7.56
C ALA A 2 -2.29 22.83 -7.44
N THR A 3 -2.66 23.55 -6.39
CA THR A 3 -2.20 24.92 -6.12
C THR A 3 -0.68 24.98 -5.91
N HIS A 4 -0.10 24.02 -5.20
CA HIS A 4 1.33 23.95 -4.96
C HIS A 4 2.15 23.73 -6.24
N LEU A 5 1.62 22.96 -7.17
CA LEU A 5 2.26 22.67 -8.46
C LEU A 5 2.22 23.87 -9.43
N ASN A 6 1.55 24.97 -9.09
CA ASN A 6 1.41 26.17 -9.96
C ASN A 6 1.02 25.79 -11.39
N ILE A 7 -0.07 25.02 -11.54
CA ILE A 7 -0.45 24.34 -12.81
C ILE A 7 -0.43 25.29 -14.01
N ALA A 8 -0.92 26.54 -13.84
CA ALA A 8 -1.00 27.52 -14.92
C ALA A 8 0.37 27.88 -15.51
N THR A 9 1.43 27.86 -14.72
CA THR A 9 2.80 28.24 -15.13
C THR A 9 3.77 27.05 -15.15
N ASN A 10 3.32 25.86 -14.78
CA ASN A 10 4.19 24.68 -14.71
C ASN A 10 4.67 24.30 -16.12
N PRO A 11 6.01 24.22 -16.35
CA PRO A 11 6.54 23.91 -17.67
C PRO A 11 6.26 22.47 -18.14
N TYR A 12 5.93 21.56 -17.21
CA TYR A 12 5.75 20.13 -17.46
C TYR A 12 4.28 19.71 -17.58
N ILE A 13 3.33 20.53 -17.09
CA ILE A 13 1.90 20.24 -17.08
C ILE A 13 1.21 21.00 -18.21
N SER A 14 0.50 20.28 -19.08
CA SER A 14 -0.32 20.87 -20.13
C SER A 14 -1.71 21.27 -19.61
N PHE A 15 -2.31 20.36 -18.86
CA PHE A 15 -3.64 20.53 -18.31
C PHE A 15 -3.78 19.68 -17.04
N TYR A 16 -4.59 20.13 -16.10
CA TYR A 16 -5.00 19.37 -14.92
C TYR A 16 -6.52 19.27 -14.92
N ASP A 17 -6.99 18.02 -14.95
CA ASP A 17 -8.39 17.74 -14.80
C ASP A 17 -8.74 17.78 -13.31
N SER A 18 -9.43 18.86 -12.90
CA SER A 18 -9.80 19.03 -11.49
C SER A 18 -10.93 18.06 -11.07
N LYS A 19 -11.72 17.56 -12.03
CA LYS A 19 -12.79 16.60 -11.75
C LYS A 19 -12.21 15.24 -11.35
N ASP A 20 -11.25 14.73 -12.12
CA ASP A 20 -10.64 13.42 -11.85
C ASP A 20 -9.28 13.53 -11.15
N GLU A 21 -8.76 14.76 -10.94
CA GLU A 21 -7.48 15.05 -10.28
C GLU A 21 -6.28 14.44 -11.01
N LEU A 22 -6.34 14.41 -12.34
CA LEU A 22 -5.34 13.82 -13.22
C LEU A 22 -4.63 14.87 -14.08
N PHE A 23 -3.39 14.56 -14.47
CA PHE A 23 -2.54 15.46 -15.23
C PHE A 23 -2.40 15.03 -16.68
N TYR A 24 -2.29 16.04 -17.54
CA TYR A 24 -1.81 15.92 -18.92
C TYR A 24 -0.43 16.59 -19.00
N PHE A 25 0.59 15.86 -19.37
CA PHE A 25 1.96 16.36 -19.41
C PHE A 25 2.31 17.01 -20.75
N LYS A 26 3.26 17.99 -20.74
CA LYS A 26 3.79 18.69 -21.91
C LYS A 26 5.02 17.99 -22.47
N GLY A 27 5.26 18.25 -23.79
CA GLY A 27 6.53 17.97 -24.44
C GLY A 27 6.59 16.62 -25.15
N LYS A 28 7.69 16.43 -25.91
CA LYS A 28 7.93 15.20 -26.68
C LYS A 28 8.34 14.03 -25.79
N ASN A 29 8.95 14.31 -24.64
CA ASN A 29 9.34 13.31 -23.65
C ASN A 29 8.40 13.39 -22.44
N LEU A 30 7.26 12.72 -22.54
CA LEU A 30 6.24 12.69 -21.49
C LEU A 30 6.75 12.04 -20.20
N ALA A 31 7.65 11.06 -20.28
CA ALA A 31 8.24 10.42 -19.11
C ALA A 31 9.09 11.41 -18.29
N ALA A 32 9.91 12.24 -18.95
CA ALA A 32 10.70 13.26 -18.24
C ALA A 32 9.81 14.30 -17.56
N SER A 33 8.71 14.73 -18.22
CA SER A 33 7.75 15.66 -17.64
C SER A 33 7.02 15.04 -16.44
N LYS A 34 6.59 13.79 -16.56
CA LYS A 34 5.99 13.03 -15.46
C LYS A 34 6.93 12.94 -14.26
N ASN A 35 8.21 12.57 -14.48
CA ASN A 35 9.22 12.47 -13.44
C ASN A 35 9.51 13.81 -12.75
N ALA A 36 9.46 14.93 -13.50
CA ALA A 36 9.65 16.26 -12.93
C ALA A 36 8.47 16.63 -12.00
N VAL A 37 7.24 16.38 -12.43
CA VAL A 37 6.03 16.62 -11.62
C VAL A 37 5.98 15.68 -10.41
N TYR A 38 6.34 14.40 -10.58
CA TYR A 38 6.45 13.46 -9.49
C TYR A 38 7.37 13.96 -8.38
N ARG A 39 8.56 14.49 -8.72
CA ARG A 39 9.47 15.06 -7.71
C ARG A 39 8.84 16.22 -6.95
N GLN A 40 8.12 17.11 -7.64
CA GLN A 40 7.41 18.22 -6.99
C GLN A 40 6.31 17.73 -6.05
N ILE A 41 5.54 16.71 -6.44
CA ILE A 41 4.52 16.08 -5.58
C ILE A 41 5.18 15.46 -4.35
N ARG A 42 6.29 14.74 -4.55
CA ARG A 42 7.03 14.09 -3.46
C ARG A 42 7.58 15.10 -2.47
N GLU A 43 8.17 16.19 -2.94
CA GLU A 43 8.66 17.28 -2.08
C GLU A 43 7.53 17.89 -1.27
N PHE A 44 6.38 18.14 -1.91
CA PHE A 44 5.20 18.64 -1.23
C PHE A 44 4.71 17.69 -0.12
N LEU A 45 4.49 16.42 -0.44
CA LEU A 45 3.96 15.44 0.52
C LEU A 45 4.94 15.13 1.64
N ASN A 46 6.24 15.12 1.37
CA ASN A 46 7.26 14.96 2.41
C ASN A 46 7.33 16.15 3.38
N GLY A 47 6.87 17.34 2.97
CA GLY A 47 6.77 18.52 3.81
C GLY A 47 5.49 18.61 4.65
N VAL A 48 4.51 17.70 4.41
CA VAL A 48 3.26 17.68 5.17
C VAL A 48 3.46 16.99 6.52
N ALA A 49 3.06 17.68 7.58
CA ALA A 49 3.14 17.12 8.93
C ALA A 49 1.99 16.14 9.21
N ILE A 50 2.25 15.17 10.07
CA ILE A 50 1.22 14.30 10.64
C ILE A 50 0.24 15.18 11.44
N SER A 51 -1.05 15.07 11.16
CA SER A 51 -2.10 15.76 11.91
C SER A 51 -2.60 14.93 13.09
N ASP A 52 -3.29 15.59 14.03
CA ASP A 52 -3.97 14.96 15.16
C ASP A 52 -4.96 13.86 14.70
N LEU A 53 -5.64 14.06 13.56
CA LEU A 53 -6.54 13.06 12.99
C LEU A 53 -5.81 11.76 12.60
N HIS A 54 -4.61 11.85 12.02
CA HIS A 54 -3.81 10.67 11.71
C HIS A 54 -3.43 9.91 12.98
N GLU A 55 -3.09 10.63 14.05
CA GLU A 55 -2.73 10.01 15.33
C GLU A 55 -3.94 9.37 16.01
N LYS A 56 -5.13 9.99 15.95
CA LYS A 56 -6.37 9.40 16.45
C LYS A 56 -6.74 8.12 15.69
N ILE A 57 -6.72 8.17 14.35
CA ILE A 57 -6.98 6.98 13.51
C ILE A 57 -5.99 5.85 13.83
N ALA A 58 -4.72 6.16 14.01
CA ALA A 58 -3.70 5.17 14.34
C ALA A 58 -3.96 4.47 15.69
N GLN A 59 -4.57 5.14 16.65
CA GLN A 59 -4.87 4.60 17.97
C GLN A 59 -6.16 3.80 18.04
N MET A 60 -7.12 4.05 17.12
CA MET A 60 -8.40 3.35 17.08
C MET A 60 -8.26 1.93 16.50
N PRO A 61 -9.10 0.94 16.92
CA PRO A 61 -8.91 -0.48 16.64
C PRO A 61 -9.39 -0.92 15.24
N PHE A 62 -9.16 -0.13 14.19
CA PHE A 62 -9.52 -0.51 12.82
C PHE A 62 -8.58 -1.60 12.29
N PRO A 63 -9.04 -2.82 11.99
CA PRO A 63 -8.17 -3.88 11.49
C PRO A 63 -7.67 -3.63 10.08
N LEU A 64 -8.43 -2.87 9.26
CA LEU A 64 -8.09 -2.50 7.90
C LEU A 64 -8.30 -1.00 7.68
N ILE A 65 -7.33 -0.33 7.08
CA ILE A 65 -7.42 1.06 6.65
C ILE A 65 -7.01 1.14 5.18
N VAL A 66 -7.97 1.42 4.30
CA VAL A 66 -7.71 1.63 2.87
C VAL A 66 -7.56 3.12 2.60
N ASN A 67 -6.37 3.54 2.22
CA ASN A 67 -6.07 4.93 1.94
C ASN A 67 -6.02 5.17 0.42
N PHE A 68 -6.68 6.23 -0.02
CA PHE A 68 -6.68 6.68 -1.42
C PHE A 68 -5.66 7.81 -1.68
N SER A 69 -4.88 8.19 -0.68
CA SER A 69 -3.73 9.09 -0.86
C SER A 69 -2.45 8.27 -1.00
N PRO A 70 -1.51 8.65 -1.88
CA PRO A 70 -0.24 7.95 -2.02
C PRO A 70 0.79 8.33 -0.96
N ASP A 71 0.45 9.19 -0.01
CA ASP A 71 1.33 9.59 1.08
C ASP A 71 1.51 8.48 2.13
N ILE A 72 2.42 8.72 3.09
CA ILE A 72 2.73 7.79 4.18
C ILE A 72 2.40 8.38 5.56
N LEU A 73 1.57 9.43 5.61
CA LEU A 73 1.31 10.17 6.85
C LEU A 73 0.69 9.26 7.93
N LEU A 74 -0.23 8.40 7.51
CA LEU A 74 -0.87 7.47 8.45
C LEU A 74 0.12 6.43 8.96
N ALA A 75 0.94 5.82 8.10
CA ALA A 75 1.98 4.88 8.53
C ALA A 75 2.98 5.56 9.49
N ASN A 76 3.40 6.78 9.17
CA ASN A 76 4.27 7.57 10.04
C ASN A 76 3.60 7.91 11.40
N ALA A 77 2.28 8.06 11.46
CA ALA A 77 1.56 8.25 12.72
C ALA A 77 1.64 7.00 13.60
N PHE A 78 1.49 5.81 13.01
CA PHE A 78 1.70 4.54 13.71
C PHE A 78 3.13 4.40 14.23
N GLU A 79 4.13 4.75 13.42
CA GLU A 79 5.54 4.71 13.82
C GLU A 79 5.82 5.71 14.97
N LYS A 80 5.33 6.93 14.88
CA LYS A 80 5.47 7.97 15.90
C LYS A 80 4.91 7.52 17.25
N LEU A 81 3.81 6.77 17.24
CA LEU A 81 3.14 6.27 18.44
C LEU A 81 3.64 4.88 18.88
N ASN A 82 4.63 4.31 18.21
CA ASN A 82 5.14 2.95 18.43
C ASN A 82 4.03 1.88 18.35
N LEU A 83 3.09 2.05 17.42
CA LEU A 83 2.00 1.11 17.17
C LEU A 83 2.36 0.13 16.06
N ARG A 84 2.01 -1.14 16.24
CA ARG A 84 2.23 -2.17 15.21
C ARG A 84 1.29 -1.94 14.04
N HIS A 85 1.80 -2.11 12.81
CA HIS A 85 1.02 -2.08 11.59
C HIS A 85 1.74 -2.82 10.46
N GLU A 86 1.01 -3.32 9.49
CA GLU A 86 1.50 -3.74 8.17
C GLU A 86 1.15 -2.66 7.18
N PHE A 87 2.12 -2.19 6.40
CA PHE A 87 1.90 -1.20 5.35
C PHE A 87 2.11 -1.80 3.97
N ARG A 88 1.11 -1.69 3.12
CA ARG A 88 1.16 -2.15 1.71
C ARG A 88 0.58 -1.10 0.78
N PHE A 89 0.88 -1.21 -0.50
CA PHE A 89 0.37 -0.28 -1.51
C PHE A 89 0.22 -0.95 -2.87
N TYR A 90 -0.67 -0.42 -3.70
CA TYR A 90 -0.83 -0.84 -5.08
C TYR A 90 0.42 -0.55 -5.91
N ASN A 91 0.90 -1.54 -6.64
CA ASN A 91 1.99 -1.37 -7.59
C ASN A 91 1.67 -2.10 -8.90
N LYS A 92 1.51 -1.33 -9.98
CA LYS A 92 1.15 -1.86 -11.30
C LYS A 92 2.19 -2.81 -11.91
N LYS A 93 3.46 -2.74 -11.50
CA LYS A 93 4.50 -3.65 -11.99
C LYS A 93 4.35 -5.06 -11.44
N LEU A 94 3.89 -5.20 -10.21
CA LEU A 94 3.64 -6.51 -9.59
C LEU A 94 2.53 -7.27 -10.33
N ASN A 95 1.62 -6.57 -11.01
CA ASN A 95 0.47 -7.14 -11.69
C ASN A 95 0.64 -7.28 -13.21
N ARG A 96 1.81 -6.94 -13.79
CA ARG A 96 1.97 -6.86 -15.27
C ARG A 96 2.31 -8.16 -15.96
N ASP A 97 2.77 -9.19 -15.28
CA ASP A 97 3.09 -10.46 -15.90
C ASP A 97 1.93 -11.47 -15.75
N PRO A 98 1.09 -11.66 -16.80
CA PRO A 98 -0.01 -12.60 -16.75
C PRO A 98 0.48 -14.07 -16.63
N ASN A 99 1.77 -14.32 -16.86
CA ASN A 99 2.39 -15.64 -16.69
C ASN A 99 3.07 -15.79 -15.34
N ASN A 100 3.11 -14.74 -14.53
CA ASN A 100 3.78 -14.74 -13.24
C ASN A 100 2.78 -14.86 -12.07
N ILE A 101 1.89 -15.87 -12.20
CA ILE A 101 0.93 -16.26 -11.14
C ILE A 101 1.66 -16.59 -9.83
N GLN A 102 2.93 -16.96 -9.89
CA GLN A 102 3.75 -17.29 -8.72
C GLN A 102 4.26 -16.07 -7.95
N PHE A 103 4.40 -14.90 -8.60
CA PHE A 103 4.77 -13.65 -7.92
C PHE A 103 3.70 -13.14 -6.97
N GLU A 104 2.42 -13.38 -7.30
CA GLU A 104 1.29 -13.02 -6.42
C GLU A 104 1.23 -13.91 -5.18
N GLN A 105 1.67 -15.16 -5.26
CA GLN A 105 1.65 -16.09 -4.13
C GLN A 105 2.89 -15.95 -3.21
N ASP A 106 4.05 -15.59 -3.76
CA ASP A 106 5.29 -15.52 -2.99
C ASP A 106 5.52 -14.16 -2.27
N GLU A 107 4.91 -13.07 -2.75
CA GLU A 107 5.04 -11.74 -2.13
C GLU A 107 3.86 -11.32 -1.25
N GLU A 108 2.72 -11.96 -1.37
CA GLU A 108 1.53 -11.70 -0.56
C GLU A 108 1.15 -12.91 0.29
N GLU A 109 1.94 -13.20 1.32
CA GLU A 109 1.39 -13.98 2.44
C GLU A 109 0.09 -13.35 2.90
N ALA A 110 -0.97 -14.17 3.05
CA ALA A 110 -2.22 -13.75 3.65
C ALA A 110 -1.90 -13.08 4.99
N PHE A 111 -2.08 -11.76 5.03
CA PHE A 111 -1.91 -11.02 6.26
C PHE A 111 -3.24 -11.02 7.00
N ASP A 112 -3.27 -11.68 8.15
CA ASP A 112 -4.41 -11.68 9.06
C ASP A 112 -4.38 -10.41 9.91
N ALA A 113 -4.98 -9.35 9.37
CA ALA A 113 -5.04 -8.07 10.05
C ALA A 113 -5.98 -8.13 11.27
N LYS A 114 -5.53 -7.54 12.36
CA LYS A 114 -6.22 -7.50 13.66
C LYS A 114 -6.30 -6.07 14.18
N PRO A 115 -7.21 -5.79 15.12
CA PRO A 115 -7.32 -4.47 15.72
C PRO A 115 -6.02 -3.96 16.34
N ASP A 116 -5.16 -4.83 16.87
CA ASP A 116 -3.85 -4.50 17.43
C ASP A 116 -2.68 -4.56 16.43
N TYR A 117 -2.91 -5.12 15.24
CA TYR A 117 -1.95 -5.20 14.16
C TYR A 117 -2.66 -5.03 12.79
N PRO A 118 -3.07 -3.80 12.44
CA PRO A 118 -3.86 -3.54 11.25
C PRO A 118 -3.06 -3.61 9.96
N LEU A 119 -3.78 -3.77 8.84
CA LEU A 119 -3.30 -3.51 7.50
C LEU A 119 -3.64 -2.07 7.10
N ILE A 120 -2.62 -1.28 6.77
CA ILE A 120 -2.76 0.00 6.06
C ILE A 120 -2.46 -0.26 4.59
N TYR A 121 -3.42 -0.01 3.72
CA TYR A 121 -3.25 -0.24 2.30
C TYR A 121 -3.47 1.04 1.48
N ASN A 122 -2.40 1.55 0.84
CA ASN A 122 -2.51 2.67 -0.10
C ASN A 122 -2.93 2.18 -1.49
N LEU A 123 -4.20 2.36 -1.82
CA LEU A 123 -4.79 1.82 -3.05
C LEU A 123 -4.30 2.56 -4.31
N THR A 124 -3.92 3.84 -4.20
CA THR A 124 -3.46 4.68 -5.32
C THR A 124 -1.93 4.75 -5.44
N GLY A 125 -1.22 3.85 -4.78
CA GLY A 125 0.23 3.73 -4.83
C GLY A 125 0.94 4.36 -3.64
N HIS A 126 2.24 4.59 -3.78
CA HIS A 126 3.12 5.06 -2.72
C HIS A 126 4.06 6.15 -3.26
N ILE A 127 4.15 7.28 -2.56
CA ILE A 127 4.96 8.43 -3.00
C ILE A 127 6.47 8.13 -3.12
N GLY A 128 6.97 7.10 -2.51
CA GLY A 128 8.34 6.63 -2.69
C GLY A 128 8.60 5.86 -4.00
N TYR A 129 7.55 5.47 -4.73
CA TYR A 129 7.61 4.64 -5.93
C TYR A 129 6.81 5.27 -7.06
N GLU A 130 7.47 6.05 -7.91
CA GLU A 130 6.84 6.79 -9.02
C GLU A 130 5.92 5.93 -9.89
N GLU A 131 6.33 4.70 -10.15
CA GLU A 131 5.62 3.77 -11.03
C GLU A 131 4.31 3.23 -10.45
N SER A 132 4.12 3.37 -9.14
CA SER A 132 2.88 2.99 -8.46
C SER A 132 1.81 4.08 -8.49
N LEU A 133 2.20 5.34 -8.79
CA LEU A 133 1.29 6.48 -8.73
C LEU A 133 0.32 6.53 -9.90
N ILE A 134 -0.90 6.95 -9.61
CA ILE A 134 -1.94 7.23 -10.60
C ILE A 134 -1.94 8.75 -10.85
N LEU A 135 -1.22 9.20 -11.87
CA LEU A 135 -1.09 10.61 -12.22
C LEU A 135 -1.78 10.99 -13.52
N THR A 136 -2.03 10.02 -14.40
CA THR A 136 -2.65 10.22 -15.70
C THR A 136 -3.85 9.29 -15.92
N TYR A 137 -4.68 9.58 -16.92
CA TYR A 137 -5.74 8.67 -17.33
C TYR A 137 -5.21 7.29 -17.75
N SER A 138 -4.02 7.22 -18.36
CA SER A 138 -3.40 5.93 -18.67
C SER A 138 -3.09 5.14 -17.42
N ASP A 139 -2.55 5.79 -16.36
CA ASP A 139 -2.31 5.13 -15.08
C ASP A 139 -3.62 4.69 -14.42
N LEU A 140 -4.67 5.53 -14.50
CA LEU A 140 -5.99 5.20 -13.97
C LEU A 140 -6.63 4.01 -14.70
N PHE A 141 -6.56 3.98 -16.04
CA PHE A 141 -7.08 2.84 -16.78
C PHE A 141 -6.29 1.57 -16.54
N ASP A 142 -4.96 1.64 -16.43
CA ASP A 142 -4.12 0.50 -16.03
C ASP A 142 -4.54 -0.02 -14.65
N PHE A 143 -4.76 0.88 -13.69
CA PHE A 143 -5.25 0.54 -12.35
C PHE A 143 -6.62 -0.15 -12.40
N LEU A 144 -7.58 0.46 -13.06
CA LEU A 144 -8.94 -0.08 -13.17
C LEU A 144 -8.95 -1.45 -13.87
N PHE A 145 -8.19 -1.59 -14.94
CA PHE A 145 -8.06 -2.87 -15.65
C PHE A 145 -7.44 -3.96 -14.77
N ASN A 146 -6.41 -3.63 -14.00
CA ASN A 146 -5.78 -4.59 -13.11
C ASN A 146 -6.68 -4.96 -11.93
N VAL A 147 -7.33 -3.98 -11.30
CA VAL A 147 -8.16 -4.21 -10.12
C VAL A 147 -9.50 -4.86 -10.47
N PHE A 148 -10.16 -4.40 -11.55
CA PHE A 148 -11.52 -4.85 -11.89
C PHE A 148 -11.56 -5.91 -13.00
N GLY A 149 -10.71 -5.77 -14.03
CA GLY A 149 -10.76 -6.66 -15.20
C GLY A 149 -10.30 -8.09 -14.92
N ARG A 150 -9.51 -8.30 -13.87
CA ARG A 150 -8.98 -9.61 -13.49
C ARG A 150 -9.46 -10.11 -12.13
N ASN A 151 -10.40 -9.43 -11.49
CA ASN A 151 -10.75 -9.65 -10.06
C ASN A 151 -9.51 -9.61 -9.13
N ASN A 152 -8.51 -8.81 -9.48
CA ASN A 152 -7.23 -8.78 -8.81
C ASN A 152 -7.12 -7.55 -7.89
N LEU A 153 -8.00 -7.45 -6.92
CA LEU A 153 -7.58 -6.79 -5.69
C LEU A 153 -6.36 -7.57 -5.17
N PRO A 154 -5.33 -6.87 -4.70
CA PRO A 154 -4.20 -7.53 -4.04
C PRO A 154 -4.69 -8.54 -3.02
N PHE A 155 -4.07 -9.71 -2.98
CA PHE A 155 -4.55 -10.85 -2.17
C PHE A 155 -4.82 -10.47 -0.72
N SER A 156 -3.93 -9.69 -0.09
CA SER A 156 -4.08 -9.19 1.27
C SER A 156 -5.35 -8.36 1.46
N LEU A 157 -5.63 -7.44 0.52
CA LEU A 157 -6.82 -6.60 0.58
C LEU A 157 -8.09 -7.41 0.28
N ARG A 158 -8.05 -8.26 -0.74
CA ARG A 158 -9.16 -9.15 -1.10
C ARG A 158 -9.54 -10.06 0.07
N HIS A 159 -8.56 -10.73 0.69
CA HIS A 159 -8.77 -11.60 1.85
C HIS A 159 -9.43 -10.86 3.03
N MET A 160 -9.06 -9.60 3.24
CA MET A 160 -9.68 -8.77 4.29
C MET A 160 -11.09 -8.29 3.93
N LEU A 161 -11.40 -8.13 2.64
CA LEU A 161 -12.70 -7.67 2.16
C LEU A 161 -13.67 -8.81 1.86
N GLU A 162 -13.18 -10.02 1.56
CA GLU A 162 -14.00 -11.19 1.33
C GLU A 162 -14.62 -11.68 2.65
N ILE A 163 -15.93 -11.91 2.63
CA ILE A 163 -16.60 -12.63 3.71
C ILE A 163 -16.32 -14.12 3.48
N GLN A 164 -15.63 -14.75 4.41
CA GLN A 164 -15.57 -16.21 4.47
C GLN A 164 -16.86 -16.72 5.10
N ASP A 165 -17.39 -17.86 4.62
CA ASP A 165 -18.56 -18.50 5.21
C ASP A 165 -18.39 -18.65 6.73
N GLY A 166 -19.29 -17.99 7.49
CA GLY A 166 -19.25 -17.98 8.96
C GLY A 166 -18.44 -16.85 9.60
N SER A 167 -17.85 -15.91 8.82
CA SER A 167 -17.25 -14.69 9.37
C SER A 167 -18.34 -13.65 9.70
N GLU A 168 -18.07 -12.83 10.72
CA GLU A 168 -18.94 -11.68 11.03
C GLU A 168 -18.92 -10.65 9.90
N ALA A 169 -20.08 -10.02 9.64
CA ALA A 169 -20.19 -8.92 8.71
C ALA A 169 -19.26 -7.76 9.15
N LYS A 170 -18.59 -7.12 8.19
CA LYS A 170 -17.68 -6.00 8.47
C LYS A 170 -18.37 -4.69 8.15
N ASP A 171 -18.29 -3.74 9.07
CA ASP A 171 -18.76 -2.39 8.86
C ASP A 171 -17.70 -1.52 8.19
N TYR A 172 -18.12 -0.54 7.41
CA TYR A 172 -17.24 0.37 6.69
C TYR A 172 -17.52 1.81 7.10
N LEU A 173 -16.45 2.56 7.37
CA LEU A 173 -16.52 4.01 7.58
C LEU A 173 -15.75 4.72 6.47
N PHE A 174 -16.43 5.55 5.69
CA PHE A 174 -15.84 6.34 4.61
C PHE A 174 -15.55 7.76 5.09
N LEU A 175 -14.25 8.12 5.18
CA LEU A 175 -13.78 9.44 5.60
C LEU A 175 -13.20 10.19 4.40
N GLY A 176 -13.77 11.35 4.05
CA GLY A 176 -13.28 12.15 2.91
C GLY A 176 -13.32 11.44 1.56
N PHE A 177 -14.16 10.42 1.43
CA PHE A 177 -14.31 9.66 0.21
C PHE A 177 -15.14 10.45 -0.82
N LYS A 178 -14.57 10.66 -2.02
CA LYS A 178 -15.19 11.46 -3.07
C LYS A 178 -16.17 10.63 -3.91
N PHE A 179 -17.39 10.51 -3.46
CA PHE A 179 -18.44 9.73 -4.11
C PHE A 179 -18.81 10.22 -5.53
N ASN A 180 -18.53 11.48 -5.87
CA ASN A 180 -18.71 12.04 -7.20
C ASN A 180 -17.71 11.54 -8.25
N LYS A 181 -16.65 10.85 -7.84
CA LYS A 181 -15.66 10.28 -8.76
C LYS A 181 -16.10 8.90 -9.24
N TRP A 182 -16.37 8.78 -10.52
CA TRP A 182 -16.88 7.56 -11.14
C TRP A 182 -16.02 6.32 -10.88
N TYR A 183 -14.70 6.46 -10.87
CA TYR A 183 -13.79 5.35 -10.63
C TYR A 183 -13.79 4.88 -9.16
N LEU A 184 -14.09 5.78 -8.21
CA LEU A 184 -14.28 5.40 -6.81
C LEU A 184 -15.64 4.70 -6.61
N GLN A 185 -16.68 5.08 -7.37
CA GLN A 185 -17.95 4.34 -7.37
C GLN A 185 -17.76 2.90 -7.87
N MET A 186 -16.84 2.67 -8.82
CA MET A 186 -16.50 1.29 -9.22
C MET A 186 -15.88 0.50 -8.06
N PHE A 187 -15.04 1.14 -7.23
CA PHE A 187 -14.47 0.50 -6.04
C PHE A 187 -15.57 0.11 -5.04
N LEU A 188 -16.58 0.96 -4.82
CA LEU A 188 -17.73 0.62 -3.98
C LEU A 188 -18.45 -0.66 -4.44
N ARG A 189 -18.50 -0.93 -5.74
CA ARG A 189 -19.09 -2.17 -6.28
C ARG A 189 -18.33 -3.42 -5.84
N LEU A 190 -17.03 -3.36 -5.65
CA LEU A 190 -16.25 -4.48 -5.11
C LEU A 190 -16.64 -4.77 -3.66
N LEU A 191 -16.96 -3.71 -2.89
CA LEU A 191 -17.39 -3.85 -1.50
C LEU A 191 -18.86 -4.27 -1.39
N ASN A 192 -19.64 -4.10 -2.47
CA ASN A 192 -21.10 -4.32 -2.46
C ASN A 192 -21.52 -5.80 -2.58
N ALA A 193 -20.59 -6.69 -2.91
CA ALA A 193 -20.87 -8.13 -3.02
C ALA A 193 -21.24 -8.77 -1.68
N GLN A 194 -21.26 -8.01 -0.58
CA GLN A 194 -21.40 -8.50 0.78
C GLN A 194 -22.70 -7.98 1.39
N ALA A 195 -23.72 -8.83 1.46
CA ALA A 195 -24.97 -8.51 2.14
C ALA A 195 -24.76 -8.43 3.67
N GLY A 196 -25.39 -7.45 4.32
CA GLY A 196 -25.44 -7.34 5.78
C GLY A 196 -24.40 -6.40 6.44
N ASN A 197 -23.53 -5.74 5.68
CA ASN A 197 -22.57 -4.78 6.23
C ASN A 197 -23.19 -3.39 6.37
N GLN A 198 -22.95 -2.73 7.50
CA GLN A 198 -23.28 -1.31 7.65
C GLN A 198 -22.18 -0.46 6.99
N ARG A 199 -22.57 0.60 6.32
CA ARG A 199 -21.68 1.48 5.57
C ARG A 199 -22.00 2.91 5.90
N PHE A 200 -21.13 3.52 6.68
CA PHE A 200 -21.26 4.89 7.13
C PHE A 200 -20.43 5.81 6.25
N ALA A 201 -21.05 6.84 5.72
CA ALA A 201 -20.39 7.88 4.94
C ALA A 201 -20.72 9.25 5.50
N LEU A 202 -19.75 10.16 5.42
CA LEU A 202 -19.96 11.53 5.89
C LEU A 202 -20.62 12.37 4.81
N GLY A 203 -21.52 13.25 5.21
CA GLY A 203 -22.22 14.18 4.32
C GLY A 203 -21.31 15.22 3.67
N GLU A 204 -20.12 15.45 4.22
CA GLU A 204 -19.13 16.35 3.63
C GLU A 204 -18.66 15.82 2.26
N GLY A 205 -18.93 16.60 1.19
CA GLY A 205 -18.77 16.16 -0.20
C GLY A 205 -20.07 15.69 -0.85
N MET A 206 -21.15 15.55 -0.08
CA MET A 206 -22.50 15.36 -0.61
C MET A 206 -23.12 16.68 -1.07
N GLU A 207 -22.64 17.83 -0.57
CA GLU A 207 -23.13 19.16 -1.00
C GLU A 207 -23.03 19.35 -2.52
N GLU A 208 -21.97 18.82 -3.15
CA GLU A 208 -21.84 18.84 -4.60
C GLU A 208 -22.87 17.90 -5.28
N LEU A 209 -23.20 16.78 -4.63
CA LEU A 209 -24.22 15.85 -5.09
C LEU A 209 -25.64 16.39 -4.81
N GLU A 210 -25.86 17.05 -3.68
CA GLU A 210 -27.12 17.72 -3.35
C GLU A 210 -27.33 18.96 -4.21
N ALA A 211 -26.29 19.74 -4.52
CA ALA A 211 -26.37 20.85 -5.46
C ALA A 211 -26.70 20.36 -6.89
N ALA A 212 -26.21 19.18 -7.27
CA ALA A 212 -26.63 18.50 -8.51
C ALA A 212 -28.06 17.98 -8.41
N ALA A 213 -28.48 17.48 -7.24
CA ALA A 213 -29.82 16.99 -6.96
C ALA A 213 -30.90 18.09 -7.01
N ASN A 214 -30.56 19.29 -6.55
CA ASN A 214 -31.45 20.46 -6.59
C ASN A 214 -31.51 21.15 -7.95
N ASN A 215 -30.84 20.65 -8.99
CA ASN A 215 -30.87 21.17 -10.33
C ASN A 215 -31.92 20.40 -11.15
N PRO A 216 -33.06 21.01 -11.56
CA PRO A 216 -34.18 20.29 -12.17
C PRO A 216 -33.88 19.66 -13.54
N SER A 217 -32.65 19.62 -13.99
CA SER A 217 -32.20 19.01 -15.25
C SER A 217 -31.85 17.51 -15.16
N GLY A 218 -32.07 16.84 -14.03
CA GLY A 218 -32.21 15.37 -14.05
C GLY A 218 -31.08 14.51 -13.49
N ASP A 219 -30.10 15.09 -12.77
CA ASP A 219 -29.02 14.31 -12.14
C ASP A 219 -29.29 13.85 -10.68
N ASP A 220 -30.54 14.01 -10.23
CA ASP A 220 -31.01 13.57 -8.88
C ASP A 220 -30.81 12.07 -8.57
N LYS A 221 -30.48 11.30 -9.59
CA LYS A 221 -30.34 9.84 -9.46
C LYS A 221 -29.06 9.40 -8.76
N GLY A 222 -28.07 10.29 -8.62
CA GLY A 222 -26.76 9.94 -8.08
C GLY A 222 -26.77 9.62 -6.59
N ILE A 223 -27.43 10.45 -5.77
CA ILE A 223 -27.51 10.27 -4.30
C ILE A 223 -28.41 9.08 -3.97
N PHE A 224 -29.60 9.03 -4.56
CA PHE A 224 -30.50 7.89 -4.38
C PHE A 224 -29.83 6.59 -4.82
N TYR A 225 -29.11 6.61 -5.94
CA TYR A 225 -28.36 5.44 -6.39
C TYR A 225 -27.29 5.01 -5.37
N LEU A 226 -26.57 5.95 -4.75
CA LEU A 226 -25.56 5.64 -3.74
C LEU A 226 -26.20 5.10 -2.46
N GLN A 227 -27.28 5.72 -1.99
CA GLN A 227 -28.02 5.27 -0.80
C GLN A 227 -28.69 3.92 -1.02
N ASP A 228 -29.48 3.78 -2.08
CA ASP A 228 -30.25 2.58 -2.34
C ASP A 228 -29.39 1.41 -2.82
N TYR A 229 -28.45 1.67 -3.72
CA TYR A 229 -27.64 0.62 -4.33
C TYR A 229 -26.47 0.19 -3.45
N PHE A 230 -25.84 1.13 -2.76
CA PHE A 230 -24.69 0.83 -1.89
C PHE A 230 -25.07 0.77 -0.40
N THR A 231 -26.32 0.99 -0.04
CA THR A 231 -26.81 0.98 1.35
C THR A 231 -25.93 1.82 2.27
N LEU A 232 -25.68 3.08 1.86
CA LEU A 232 -24.85 4.01 2.61
C LEU A 232 -25.70 4.77 3.62
N ASP A 233 -25.38 4.66 4.90
CA ASP A 233 -25.93 5.50 5.95
C ASP A 233 -25.14 6.81 6.03
N LEU A 234 -25.79 7.92 5.69
CA LEU A 234 -25.15 9.24 5.69
C LEU A 234 -25.20 9.85 7.09
N ILE A 235 -24.03 10.25 7.58
CA ILE A 235 -23.89 10.93 8.86
C ILE A 235 -23.61 12.41 8.61
N GLU A 236 -24.49 13.29 9.10
CA GLU A 236 -24.32 14.74 9.00
C GLU A 236 -23.35 15.26 10.07
N CYS A 237 -22.07 15.07 9.82
CA CYS A 237 -20.99 15.64 10.64
C CYS A 237 -19.70 15.74 9.83
N THR A 238 -18.74 16.50 10.33
CA THR A 238 -17.41 16.58 9.73
C THR A 238 -16.58 15.33 10.05
N PRO A 239 -15.56 14.99 9.24
CA PRO A 239 -14.62 13.92 9.54
C PRO A 239 -13.97 14.07 10.92
N GLN A 240 -13.72 15.30 11.32
CA GLN A 240 -13.12 15.58 12.62
C GLN A 240 -14.07 15.24 13.76
N GLU A 241 -15.32 15.66 13.69
CA GLU A 241 -16.34 15.40 14.74
C GLU A 241 -16.59 13.90 14.93
N ILE A 242 -16.74 13.14 13.84
CA ILE A 242 -16.97 11.69 13.97
C ILE A 242 -15.75 10.98 14.55
N LEU A 243 -14.53 11.36 14.10
CA LEU A 243 -13.31 10.75 14.61
C LEU A 243 -13.07 11.10 16.08
N GLU A 244 -13.40 12.31 16.52
CA GLU A 244 -13.32 12.68 17.93
C GLU A 244 -14.29 11.87 18.79
N ARG A 245 -15.53 11.72 18.38
CA ARG A 245 -16.53 10.88 19.10
C ARG A 245 -16.11 9.42 19.16
N LEU A 246 -15.71 8.83 18.01
CA LEU A 246 -15.24 7.45 17.97
C LEU A 246 -13.99 7.24 18.84
N PHE A 247 -13.09 8.23 18.85
CA PHE A 247 -11.90 8.17 19.68
C PHE A 247 -12.27 8.17 21.18
N GLU A 248 -13.18 9.06 21.60
CA GLU A 248 -13.66 9.14 22.98
C GLU A 248 -14.37 7.84 23.40
N ASP A 249 -15.21 7.28 22.54
CA ASP A 249 -15.91 6.01 22.79
C ASP A 249 -14.92 4.85 22.91
N CYS A 250 -13.94 4.73 22.00
CA CYS A 250 -12.88 3.72 22.10
C CYS A 250 -12.03 3.86 23.37
N LEU A 251 -11.77 5.10 23.77
CA LEU A 251 -11.02 5.39 25.00
C LEU A 251 -11.84 4.98 26.24
N ALA A 252 -13.12 5.33 26.28
CA ALA A 252 -14.02 5.00 27.39
C ALA A 252 -14.20 3.47 27.55
N GLU A 253 -14.24 2.75 26.43
CA GLU A 253 -14.36 1.29 26.41
C GLU A 253 -13.02 0.56 26.59
N GLY A 254 -11.89 1.26 26.68
CA GLY A 254 -10.56 0.68 26.82
C GLY A 254 -10.10 -0.09 25.58
N LYS A 255 -10.63 0.22 24.40
CA LYS A 255 -10.35 -0.46 23.13
C LYS A 255 -9.19 0.18 22.33
N MET A 256 -8.52 1.18 22.89
CA MET A 256 -7.39 1.84 22.21
C MET A 256 -6.22 0.89 22.00
N ARG A 257 -5.55 1.01 20.86
CA ARG A 257 -4.28 0.31 20.62
C ARG A 257 -3.26 0.74 21.65
N GLN A 258 -2.55 -0.26 22.14
CA GLN A 258 -1.46 -0.03 23.09
C GLN A 258 -0.12 0.03 22.35
N PRO A 259 0.78 0.94 22.73
CA PRO A 259 2.13 0.95 22.21
C PRO A 259 2.79 -0.42 22.40
N SER A 260 3.43 -0.93 21.36
CA SER A 260 4.13 -2.19 21.43
C SER A 260 5.41 -2.01 22.26
N ALA A 261 5.60 -2.86 23.26
CA ALA A 261 6.88 -2.97 23.96
C ALA A 261 7.99 -3.53 23.05
N ILE A 262 7.62 -4.03 21.86
CA ILE A 262 8.52 -4.62 20.88
C ILE A 262 8.68 -3.60 19.74
N THR A 263 9.87 -3.06 19.57
CA THR A 263 10.24 -2.26 18.39
C THR A 263 9.90 -3.01 17.11
N HIS A 264 9.15 -2.35 16.22
CA HIS A 264 8.62 -2.95 14.99
C HIS A 264 9.71 -3.49 14.07
N PRO A 265 9.57 -4.70 13.52
CA PRO A 265 10.48 -5.19 12.49
C PRO A 265 10.31 -4.54 11.11
N ASN A 266 9.34 -3.60 10.93
CA ASN A 266 9.00 -3.02 9.63
C ASN A 266 9.22 -1.51 9.52
N ALA A 267 9.81 -0.83 10.50
CA ALA A 267 10.29 0.53 10.30
C ALA A 267 11.35 0.51 9.19
N GLY A 268 10.95 0.93 8.01
CA GLY A 268 11.85 1.09 6.88
C GLY A 268 12.85 2.20 7.16
N LEU A 269 13.94 1.86 7.78
CA LEU A 269 15.29 2.41 7.86
C LEU A 269 15.88 2.11 9.25
N PRO A 270 17.15 1.70 9.33
CA PRO A 270 17.65 0.94 10.45
C PRO A 270 18.05 1.81 11.63
N ASN A 271 17.19 1.89 12.65
CA ASN A 271 17.61 2.10 14.03
C ASN A 271 17.07 0.96 14.93
N SER A 272 16.99 -0.26 14.40
CA SER A 272 16.66 -1.42 15.24
C SER A 272 17.92 -1.89 15.93
N THR A 273 17.88 -1.96 17.25
CA THR A 273 18.83 -2.65 18.12
C THR A 273 18.93 -4.15 17.83
N GLN A 274 18.14 -4.68 16.89
CA GLN A 274 18.19 -6.09 16.53
C GLN A 274 19.28 -6.32 15.47
N PRO A 275 20.21 -7.27 15.69
CA PRO A 275 21.25 -7.58 14.71
C PRO A 275 20.66 -7.92 13.36
N LEU A 276 21.25 -7.39 12.28
CA LEU A 276 20.75 -7.58 10.91
C LEU A 276 20.63 -9.06 10.55
N PHE A 277 21.54 -9.90 11.02
CA PHE A 277 21.50 -11.34 10.73
C PHE A 277 20.21 -12.02 11.20
N MET A 278 19.61 -11.57 12.32
CA MET A 278 18.33 -12.11 12.81
C MET A 278 17.18 -11.73 11.87
N THR A 279 17.15 -10.48 11.39
CA THR A 279 16.18 -10.02 10.42
C THR A 279 16.29 -10.79 9.10
N LEU A 280 17.51 -11.03 8.63
CA LEU A 280 17.76 -11.80 7.41
C LEU A 280 17.34 -13.26 7.56
N GLN A 281 17.59 -13.89 8.70
CA GLN A 281 17.12 -15.26 8.99
C GLN A 281 15.60 -15.35 9.01
N GLU A 282 14.93 -14.39 9.63
CA GLU A 282 13.47 -14.31 9.65
C GLU A 282 12.90 -14.15 8.23
N TRP A 283 13.47 -13.26 7.42
CA TRP A 283 13.07 -13.09 6.03
C TRP A 283 13.31 -14.35 5.19
N LEU A 284 14.42 -15.06 5.43
CA LEU A 284 14.68 -16.30 4.73
C LEU A 284 13.69 -17.42 5.10
N MET A 285 13.33 -17.54 6.40
CA MET A 285 12.31 -18.47 6.87
C MET A 285 10.92 -18.14 6.29
N ARG A 286 10.65 -16.84 6.06
CA ARG A 286 9.42 -16.36 5.44
C ARG A 286 9.48 -16.32 3.91
N ASN A 287 10.44 -17.00 3.29
CA ASN A 287 10.66 -17.08 1.84
C ASN A 287 10.83 -15.71 1.13
N LYS A 288 11.18 -14.65 1.87
CA LYS A 288 11.41 -13.30 1.30
C LYS A 288 12.83 -13.19 0.68
N ILE A 289 13.16 -14.12 -0.22
CA ILE A 289 14.52 -14.34 -0.75
C ILE A 289 15.08 -13.09 -1.42
N ARG A 290 14.30 -12.36 -2.21
CA ARG A 290 14.74 -11.12 -2.88
C ARG A 290 15.13 -10.04 -1.88
N LYS A 291 14.33 -9.83 -0.84
CA LYS A 291 14.64 -8.85 0.23
C LYS A 291 15.93 -9.22 0.94
N VAL A 292 16.19 -10.52 1.12
CA VAL A 292 17.44 -10.99 1.70
C VAL A 292 18.61 -10.62 0.79
N PHE A 293 18.51 -10.85 -0.53
CA PHE A 293 19.57 -10.46 -1.48
C PHE A 293 19.82 -8.95 -1.52
N GLU A 294 18.78 -8.14 -1.58
CA GLU A 294 18.90 -6.68 -1.58
C GLU A 294 19.61 -6.20 -0.31
N ARG A 295 19.20 -6.69 0.84
CA ARG A 295 19.78 -6.26 2.10
C ARG A 295 21.22 -6.75 2.30
N LEU A 296 21.54 -7.96 1.87
CA LEU A 296 22.92 -8.48 1.86
C LEU A 296 23.82 -7.66 0.94
N ARG A 297 23.33 -7.31 -0.26
CA ARG A 297 24.05 -6.45 -1.21
C ARG A 297 24.40 -5.11 -0.57
N ASP A 298 23.43 -4.44 0.03
CA ASP A 298 23.63 -3.13 0.66
C ASP A 298 24.59 -3.23 1.86
N PHE A 299 24.47 -4.29 2.66
CA PHE A 299 25.34 -4.55 3.80
C PHE A 299 26.80 -4.76 3.37
N PHE A 300 27.06 -5.68 2.44
CA PHE A 300 28.42 -6.00 2.01
C PHE A 300 29.07 -4.87 1.19
N ASN A 301 28.27 -4.11 0.45
CA ASN A 301 28.74 -2.90 -0.20
C ASN A 301 29.17 -1.84 0.82
N LYS A 302 28.35 -1.59 1.83
CA LYS A 302 28.65 -0.63 2.92
C LYS A 302 29.90 -1.01 3.72
N HIS A 303 30.07 -2.31 3.99
CA HIS A 303 31.18 -2.80 4.80
C HIS A 303 32.41 -3.18 3.97
N GLN A 304 32.45 -2.88 2.66
CA GLN A 304 33.57 -3.11 1.75
C GLN A 304 34.06 -4.58 1.70
N HIS A 305 33.11 -5.51 1.62
CA HIS A 305 33.36 -6.95 1.46
C HIS A 305 33.10 -7.41 0.01
N PRO A 306 34.02 -7.19 -0.95
CA PRO A 306 33.78 -7.41 -2.38
C PRO A 306 33.54 -8.89 -2.72
N ASP A 307 34.20 -9.82 -2.04
CA ASP A 307 34.03 -11.26 -2.29
C ASP A 307 32.61 -11.73 -1.92
N ALA A 308 32.13 -11.33 -0.73
CA ALA A 308 30.78 -11.64 -0.29
C ALA A 308 29.73 -10.95 -1.19
N LEU A 309 29.97 -9.71 -1.61
CA LEU A 309 29.12 -8.98 -2.55
C LEU A 309 28.99 -9.72 -3.90
N ASN A 310 30.11 -10.22 -4.44
CA ASN A 310 30.09 -10.99 -5.69
C ASN A 310 29.29 -12.29 -5.54
N ILE A 311 29.37 -12.98 -4.39
CA ILE A 311 28.57 -14.17 -4.11
C ILE A 311 27.07 -13.81 -4.05
N VAL A 312 26.71 -12.68 -3.41
CA VAL A 312 25.32 -12.17 -3.38
C VAL A 312 24.80 -11.95 -4.79
N LEU A 313 25.52 -11.19 -5.63
CA LEU A 313 25.12 -10.84 -6.99
C LEU A 313 24.96 -12.08 -7.88
N THR A 314 25.92 -13.02 -7.77
CA THR A 314 25.87 -14.28 -8.55
C THR A 314 24.67 -15.14 -8.17
N ASN A 315 24.39 -15.29 -6.87
CA ASN A 315 23.25 -16.09 -6.43
C ASN A 315 21.90 -15.39 -6.66
N ALA A 316 21.84 -14.06 -6.60
CA ALA A 316 20.67 -13.30 -6.97
C ALA A 316 20.32 -13.50 -8.45
N ALA A 317 21.31 -13.34 -9.35
CA ALA A 317 21.13 -13.59 -10.78
C ALA A 317 20.67 -15.05 -11.06
N LYS A 318 21.29 -16.01 -10.37
CA LYS A 318 20.91 -17.43 -10.49
C LYS A 318 19.49 -17.69 -9.99
N TYR A 319 19.08 -17.07 -8.90
CA TYR A 319 17.72 -17.17 -8.38
C TYR A 319 16.71 -16.63 -9.38
N GLU A 320 16.95 -15.44 -9.97
CA GLU A 320 16.10 -14.84 -10.98
C GLU A 320 15.99 -15.74 -12.24
N ASP A 321 17.11 -16.33 -12.68
CA ASP A 321 17.10 -17.24 -13.82
C ASP A 321 16.28 -18.52 -13.53
N LEU A 322 16.41 -19.08 -12.32
CA LEU A 322 15.61 -20.23 -11.89
C LEU A 322 14.10 -19.92 -11.89
N ILE A 323 13.71 -18.74 -11.38
CA ILE A 323 12.31 -18.31 -11.39
C ILE A 323 11.82 -18.12 -12.83
N GLN A 324 12.64 -17.55 -13.70
CA GLN A 324 12.30 -17.37 -15.11
C GLN A 324 12.18 -18.70 -15.86
N GLN A 325 13.06 -19.66 -15.60
CA GLN A 325 12.98 -21.00 -16.21
C GLN A 325 11.76 -21.79 -15.71
N GLN A 326 11.42 -21.64 -14.42
CA GLN A 326 10.20 -22.21 -13.84
C GLN A 326 8.95 -21.63 -14.51
N SER A 327 8.89 -20.33 -14.70
CA SER A 327 7.74 -19.65 -15.32
C SER A 327 7.52 -20.06 -16.78
N LYS A 328 8.61 -20.44 -17.47
CA LYS A 328 8.56 -20.96 -18.85
C LYS A 328 8.33 -22.46 -18.94
N GLY A 329 8.19 -23.18 -17.82
CA GLY A 329 8.03 -24.64 -17.79
C GLY A 329 9.25 -25.41 -18.31
N LEU A 330 10.44 -24.81 -18.28
CA LEU A 330 11.68 -25.37 -18.83
C LEU A 330 12.42 -26.30 -17.86
N LEU A 331 12.05 -26.28 -16.58
CA LEU A 331 12.66 -27.13 -15.54
C LEU A 331 11.64 -28.10 -14.93
N TYR A 332 12.06 -29.34 -14.74
CA TYR A 332 11.29 -30.27 -13.93
C TYR A 332 11.30 -29.86 -12.46
N SER A 333 10.23 -30.14 -11.74
CA SER A 333 10.06 -29.73 -10.33
C SER A 333 11.18 -30.26 -9.40
N SER A 334 11.76 -31.46 -9.72
CA SER A 334 12.90 -32.03 -8.98
C SER A 334 14.18 -31.19 -9.12
N ASP A 335 14.50 -30.80 -10.35
CA ASP A 335 15.75 -30.05 -10.64
C ASP A 335 15.67 -28.64 -10.10
N LEU A 336 14.48 -28.02 -10.18
CA LEU A 336 14.20 -26.73 -9.60
C LEU A 336 14.40 -26.74 -8.07
N SER A 337 13.90 -27.77 -7.37
CA SER A 337 14.03 -27.88 -5.91
C SER A 337 15.50 -28.01 -5.48
N VAL A 338 16.31 -28.75 -6.23
CA VAL A 338 17.73 -28.91 -5.97
C VAL A 338 18.49 -27.58 -6.15
N GLU A 339 18.23 -26.88 -7.27
CA GLU A 339 18.90 -25.61 -7.54
C GLU A 339 18.45 -24.49 -6.57
N LYS A 340 17.18 -24.42 -6.21
CA LYS A 340 16.69 -23.53 -5.15
C LYS A 340 17.37 -23.81 -3.81
N SER A 341 17.54 -25.08 -3.45
CA SER A 341 18.23 -25.47 -2.21
C SER A 341 19.70 -25.01 -2.19
N LYS A 342 20.39 -25.01 -3.34
CA LYS A 342 21.76 -24.49 -3.43
C LYS A 342 21.81 -22.98 -3.17
N VAL A 343 20.87 -22.21 -3.72
CA VAL A 343 20.74 -20.77 -3.47
C VAL A 343 20.42 -20.47 -1.99
N LEU A 344 19.51 -21.21 -1.39
CA LEU A 344 19.15 -21.07 0.02
C LEU A 344 20.34 -21.37 0.94
N ASN A 345 21.14 -22.38 0.64
CA ASN A 345 22.37 -22.69 1.38
C ASN A 345 23.41 -21.57 1.27
N ALA A 346 23.58 -20.99 0.06
CA ALA A 346 24.47 -19.85 -0.13
C ALA A 346 24.00 -18.63 0.68
N LEU A 347 22.68 -18.34 0.71
CA LEU A 347 22.11 -17.27 1.53
C LEU A 347 22.36 -17.49 3.02
N ASN A 348 22.16 -18.72 3.53
CA ASN A 348 22.44 -19.05 4.92
C ASN A 348 23.94 -18.81 5.26
N MET A 349 24.87 -19.17 4.38
CA MET A 349 26.29 -18.90 4.58
C MET A 349 26.57 -17.39 4.65
N LEU A 350 25.99 -16.61 3.75
CA LEU A 350 26.13 -15.14 3.73
C LEU A 350 25.54 -14.48 4.98
N ILE A 351 24.41 -14.97 5.49
CA ILE A 351 23.81 -14.50 6.74
C ILE A 351 24.72 -14.79 7.94
N GLN A 352 25.39 -15.95 7.97
CA GLN A 352 26.38 -16.25 9.01
C GLN A 352 27.61 -15.32 8.92
N GLU A 353 27.99 -14.90 7.71
CA GLU A 353 29.08 -13.93 7.54
C GLU A 353 28.67 -12.54 8.07
N VAL A 354 27.43 -12.08 7.81
CA VAL A 354 26.88 -10.87 8.42
C VAL A 354 26.97 -10.96 9.95
N LYS A 355 26.54 -12.08 10.54
CA LYS A 355 26.62 -12.31 11.99
C LYS A 355 28.03 -12.13 12.53
N LYS A 356 29.05 -12.70 11.84
CA LYS A 356 30.47 -12.55 12.28
C LYS A 356 30.92 -11.10 12.23
N ILE A 357 30.56 -10.36 11.18
CA ILE A 357 30.92 -8.94 11.02
C ILE A 357 30.28 -8.09 12.11
N GLU A 358 28.96 -8.28 12.36
CA GLU A 358 28.24 -7.55 13.41
C GLU A 358 28.81 -7.85 14.80
N THR A 359 29.14 -9.12 15.09
CA THR A 359 29.73 -9.50 16.38
C THR A 359 31.10 -8.89 16.58
N LYS A 360 31.92 -8.79 15.51
CA LYS A 360 33.25 -8.13 15.60
C LYS A 360 33.15 -6.61 15.78
N ALA A 361 32.09 -5.98 15.24
CA ALA A 361 31.89 -4.54 15.38
C ALA A 361 31.31 -4.14 16.76
N ALA A 362 30.80 -5.11 17.53
CA ALA A 362 30.23 -4.91 18.86
C ALA A 362 31.25 -5.10 19.99
N VAL A 363 32.48 -5.56 19.69
CA VAL A 363 33.64 -5.70 20.59
C VAL A 363 34.63 -4.55 20.35
#